data_d37837e837eaef409543720426a3722b
#
_entry.id   d37837e837eaef409543720426a3722b
#
_cell.length_a   1.000
_cell.length_b   1.000
_cell.length_c   1.000
_cell.angle_alpha   90.00
_cell.angle_beta   90.00
_cell.angle_gamma   90.00
#
_symmetry.space_group_name_H-M   'P 1'
#
loop_
_entity.id
_entity.type
_entity.pdbx_description
1 polymer ?
#
loop_
_entity_poly.entity_id
_entity_poly.type
_entity_poly.pdbx_seq_one_letter_code
_entity_poly.pdbx_strand_id
1 'polypeptide(L)'
;MLRVGFIDYLNCLPLRLGLEETGGLEGVELVGGTPAETNAALLSGEVELGLVSSASWARNRDRLRKMPGYGITSDGPVMSVLLAAREGIPLHEARRVALTSESATSHVLARVVLDRVYGASPSYKVVSTRPEETLAAYDAALFIGDTALEVRRMCGVATYDLGELWGRLTGLPMVYAVWASRKDPALYGFWADRVARAVLWAENNLDVIVAEARRRGAPATDGDLRRYFAEHLGYRVGVREGEGLRLYLAEGGLLPSGIYGKVSA
;
A
#
# COMPACT_ATOMS: atom_id res chain seq x y z
N MET A 1 -23.19 15.66 -2.28
CA MET A 1 -21.90 15.35 -2.93
C MET A 1 -21.27 14.23 -2.13
N LEU A 2 -20.85 13.12 -2.75
CA LEU A 2 -20.21 11.99 -2.08
C LEU A 2 -18.78 12.37 -1.69
N ARG A 3 -18.42 12.25 -0.41
CA ARG A 3 -17.05 12.45 0.06
C ARG A 3 -16.29 11.11 0.07
N VAL A 4 -15.19 11.04 -0.67
CA VAL A 4 -14.39 9.83 -0.87
C VAL A 4 -12.97 10.05 -0.38
N GLY A 5 -12.53 9.26 0.60
CA GLY A 5 -11.17 9.25 1.09
C GLY A 5 -10.20 8.68 0.06
N PHE A 6 -9.14 9.40 -0.25
CA PHE A 6 -8.19 9.04 -1.29
C PHE A 6 -6.75 9.17 -0.78
N ILE A 7 -5.90 8.18 -1.09
CA ILE A 7 -4.48 8.23 -0.72
C ILE A 7 -3.74 9.15 -1.69
N ASP A 8 -3.03 10.14 -1.13
CA ASP A 8 -2.42 11.22 -1.91
C ASP A 8 -0.92 10.96 -2.17
N TYR A 9 -0.60 9.73 -2.61
CA TYR A 9 0.74 9.29 -3.01
C TYR A 9 0.79 8.99 -4.50
N LEU A 10 2.00 8.93 -5.06
CA LEU A 10 2.24 8.61 -6.46
C LEU A 10 1.59 7.29 -6.91
N ASN A 11 1.49 6.29 -6.03
CA ASN A 11 0.82 5.03 -6.35
C ASN A 11 -0.68 5.18 -6.68
N CYS A 12 -1.31 6.25 -6.26
CA CYS A 12 -2.71 6.55 -6.56
C CYS A 12 -2.89 7.58 -7.70
N LEU A 13 -1.80 8.16 -8.20
CA LEU A 13 -1.84 9.14 -9.30
C LEU A 13 -2.55 8.61 -10.56
N PRO A 14 -2.27 7.36 -11.03
CA PRO A 14 -2.98 6.81 -12.18
C PRO A 14 -4.50 6.73 -11.99
N LEU A 15 -4.94 6.31 -10.80
CA LEU A 15 -6.38 6.29 -10.48
C LEU A 15 -6.98 7.68 -10.41
N ARG A 16 -6.28 8.65 -9.83
CA ARG A 16 -6.74 10.02 -9.72
C ARG A 16 -6.96 10.63 -11.09
N LEU A 17 -5.94 10.59 -11.96
CA LEU A 17 -6.03 11.10 -13.32
C LEU A 17 -7.11 10.37 -14.12
N GLY A 18 -7.20 9.06 -14.01
CA GLY A 18 -8.24 8.29 -14.68
C GLY A 18 -9.64 8.68 -14.22
N LEU A 19 -9.87 8.96 -12.93
CA LEU A 19 -11.15 9.46 -12.44
C LEU A 19 -11.45 10.87 -12.96
N GLU A 20 -10.46 11.75 -13.00
CA GLU A 20 -10.59 13.11 -13.54
C GLU A 20 -10.95 13.09 -15.03
N GLU A 21 -10.20 12.35 -15.83
CA GLU A 21 -10.33 12.30 -17.29
C GLU A 21 -11.57 11.55 -17.79
N THR A 22 -12.10 10.60 -17.00
CA THR A 22 -13.30 9.82 -17.37
C THR A 22 -14.60 10.35 -16.78
N GLY A 23 -14.59 11.55 -16.18
CA GLY A 23 -15.75 12.12 -15.48
C GLY A 23 -16.14 11.37 -14.21
N GLY A 24 -15.24 10.57 -13.67
CA GLY A 24 -15.47 9.76 -12.47
C GLY A 24 -15.65 10.57 -11.20
N LEU A 25 -15.31 11.86 -11.22
CA LEU A 25 -15.46 12.76 -10.07
C LEU A 25 -16.75 13.59 -10.10
N GLU A 26 -17.64 13.37 -11.08
CA GLU A 26 -18.92 14.08 -11.10
C GLU A 26 -19.76 13.76 -9.84
N GLY A 27 -20.12 14.78 -9.08
CA GLY A 27 -20.83 14.66 -7.80
C GLY A 27 -20.00 14.07 -6.64
N VAL A 28 -18.66 14.03 -6.78
CA VAL A 28 -17.71 13.46 -5.80
C VAL A 28 -16.71 14.53 -5.37
N GLU A 29 -16.41 14.56 -4.09
CA GLU A 29 -15.29 15.29 -3.48
C GLU A 29 -14.24 14.27 -3.02
N LEU A 30 -13.02 14.30 -3.57
CA LEU A 30 -11.89 13.53 -3.05
C LEU A 30 -11.29 14.23 -1.84
N VAL A 31 -11.25 13.54 -0.71
CA VAL A 31 -10.55 13.96 0.50
C VAL A 31 -9.20 13.25 0.54
N GLY A 32 -8.14 13.98 0.13
CA GLY A 32 -6.78 13.45 0.06
C GLY A 32 -6.13 13.34 1.44
N GLY A 33 -5.15 12.44 1.54
CA GLY A 33 -4.34 12.28 2.75
C GLY A 33 -3.42 11.08 2.69
N THR A 34 -2.63 10.90 3.74
CA THR A 34 -1.85 9.67 3.97
C THR A 34 -2.79 8.48 4.19
N PRO A 35 -2.32 7.23 4.05
CA PRO A 35 -3.13 6.06 4.38
C PRO A 35 -3.70 6.09 5.81
N ALA A 36 -2.96 6.64 6.78
CA ALA A 36 -3.42 6.77 8.17
C ALA A 36 -4.58 7.78 8.30
N GLU A 37 -4.46 8.94 7.64
CA GLU A 37 -5.51 9.96 7.62
C GLU A 37 -6.76 9.48 6.90
N THR A 38 -6.62 8.81 5.75
CA THR A 38 -7.75 8.23 5.01
C THR A 38 -8.47 7.15 5.84
N ASN A 39 -7.73 6.31 6.56
CA ASN A 39 -8.30 5.34 7.50
C ASN A 39 -9.11 6.04 8.60
N ALA A 40 -8.56 7.11 9.18
CA ALA A 40 -9.21 7.87 10.26
C ALA A 40 -10.48 8.58 9.74
N ALA A 41 -10.42 9.21 8.58
CA ALA A 41 -11.54 9.89 7.95
C ALA A 41 -12.73 8.95 7.68
N LEU A 42 -12.44 7.72 7.19
CA LEU A 42 -13.50 6.73 6.98
C LEU A 42 -14.08 6.22 8.31
N LEU A 43 -13.25 5.95 9.31
CA LEU A 43 -13.69 5.45 10.61
C LEU A 43 -14.50 6.48 11.40
N SER A 44 -14.16 7.75 11.31
CA SER A 44 -14.92 8.87 11.92
C SER A 44 -16.23 9.15 11.19
N GLY A 45 -16.32 8.80 9.90
CA GLY A 45 -17.46 9.12 9.03
C GLY A 45 -17.34 10.49 8.37
N GLU A 46 -16.17 11.07 8.37
CA GLU A 46 -15.86 12.27 7.61
C GLU A 46 -15.97 12.01 6.11
N VAL A 47 -15.61 10.79 5.67
CA VAL A 47 -15.86 10.29 4.31
C VAL A 47 -16.78 9.07 4.37
N GLU A 48 -17.54 8.82 3.30
CA GLU A 48 -18.52 7.74 3.22
C GLU A 48 -17.92 6.46 2.63
N LEU A 49 -16.92 6.62 1.78
CA LEU A 49 -16.18 5.60 1.06
C LEU A 49 -14.71 6.00 1.05
N GLY A 50 -13.78 5.05 1.09
CA GLY A 50 -12.36 5.37 1.05
C GLY A 50 -11.48 4.22 0.61
N LEU A 51 -10.33 4.57 0.05
CA LEU A 51 -9.22 3.66 -0.19
C LEU A 51 -8.43 3.55 1.11
N VAL A 52 -8.57 2.43 1.81
CA VAL A 52 -8.00 2.22 3.15
C VAL A 52 -7.02 1.07 3.19
N SER A 53 -6.05 1.13 4.09
CA SER A 53 -5.07 0.05 4.22
C SER A 53 -5.72 -1.28 4.58
N SER A 54 -5.25 -2.38 3.97
CA SER A 54 -5.82 -3.73 4.15
C SER A 54 -5.85 -4.16 5.62
N ALA A 55 -4.80 -3.83 6.40
CA ALA A 55 -4.77 -4.13 7.82
C ALA A 55 -5.76 -3.28 8.62
N SER A 56 -5.95 -2.00 8.28
CA SER A 56 -6.93 -1.15 8.93
C SER A 56 -8.36 -1.63 8.67
N TRP A 57 -8.68 -1.97 7.42
CA TRP A 57 -9.96 -2.60 7.10
C TRP A 57 -10.15 -3.89 7.90
N ALA A 58 -9.15 -4.77 7.93
CA ALA A 58 -9.25 -6.06 8.60
C ALA A 58 -9.48 -5.94 10.12
N ARG A 59 -8.86 -4.96 10.78
CA ARG A 59 -9.06 -4.68 12.21
C ARG A 59 -10.43 -4.08 12.53
N ASN A 60 -11.08 -3.48 11.53
CA ASN A 60 -12.36 -2.77 11.69
C ASN A 60 -13.48 -3.39 10.82
N ARG A 61 -13.39 -4.70 10.53
CA ARG A 61 -14.37 -5.39 9.66
C ARG A 61 -15.78 -5.49 10.24
N ASP A 62 -15.92 -5.24 11.51
CA ASP A 62 -17.23 -5.05 12.18
C ASP A 62 -17.91 -3.74 11.76
N ARG A 63 -17.13 -2.72 11.43
CA ARG A 63 -17.57 -1.37 11.06
C ARG A 63 -17.41 -1.06 9.58
N LEU A 64 -16.48 -1.72 8.89
CA LEU A 64 -16.11 -1.45 7.50
C LEU A 64 -16.45 -2.65 6.61
N ARG A 65 -17.09 -2.38 5.49
CA ARG A 65 -17.41 -3.35 4.44
C ARG A 65 -16.50 -3.11 3.24
N LYS A 66 -15.75 -4.14 2.85
CA LYS A 66 -14.86 -4.09 1.68
C LYS A 66 -15.68 -4.12 0.38
N MET A 67 -15.32 -3.25 -0.55
CA MET A 67 -15.82 -3.33 -1.93
C MET A 67 -14.98 -4.34 -2.73
N PRO A 68 -15.59 -5.12 -3.62
CA PRO A 68 -14.87 -6.05 -4.49
C PRO A 68 -14.19 -5.34 -5.67
N GLY A 69 -13.28 -6.04 -6.32
CA GLY A 69 -12.79 -5.74 -7.65
C GLY A 69 -11.57 -4.84 -7.72
N TYR A 70 -11.38 -3.88 -6.79
CA TYR A 70 -10.33 -2.88 -6.92
C TYR A 70 -9.64 -2.56 -5.59
N GLY A 71 -8.37 -2.13 -5.68
CA GLY A 71 -7.50 -1.78 -4.56
C GLY A 71 -6.14 -1.34 -5.05
N ILE A 72 -5.14 -1.37 -4.18
CA ILE A 72 -3.72 -1.18 -4.54
C ILE A 72 -3.00 -2.50 -4.32
N THR A 73 -2.38 -3.03 -5.37
CA THR A 73 -1.73 -4.36 -5.36
C THR A 73 -0.36 -4.31 -6.01
N SER A 74 0.45 -5.35 -5.78
CA SER A 74 1.61 -5.70 -6.61
C SER A 74 1.74 -7.21 -6.75
N ASP A 75 2.17 -7.67 -7.92
CA ASP A 75 2.58 -9.07 -8.13
C ASP A 75 4.12 -9.09 -8.27
N GLY A 76 4.82 -9.23 -7.15
CA GLY A 76 6.27 -9.05 -7.04
C GLY A 76 6.66 -7.68 -6.49
N PRO A 77 7.77 -7.06 -6.96
CA PRO A 77 8.25 -5.78 -6.45
C PRO A 77 7.20 -4.68 -6.53
N VAL A 78 7.14 -3.83 -5.49
CA VAL A 78 6.21 -2.67 -5.43
C VAL A 78 6.93 -1.34 -5.55
N MET A 79 8.24 -1.31 -5.40
CA MET A 79 9.12 -0.14 -5.39
C MET A 79 8.88 0.87 -4.25
N SER A 80 7.66 1.01 -3.76
CA SER A 80 7.23 2.04 -2.81
C SER A 80 6.87 1.52 -1.41
N VAL A 81 7.27 0.30 -1.06
CA VAL A 81 7.17 -0.25 0.30
C VAL A 81 8.46 -1.01 0.60
N LEU A 82 9.37 -0.38 1.34
CA LEU A 82 10.74 -0.84 1.51
C LEU A 82 11.11 -0.96 2.98
N LEU A 83 11.83 -2.03 3.34
CA LEU A 83 12.76 -1.99 4.45
C LEU A 83 14.10 -1.47 3.92
N ALA A 84 14.64 -0.46 4.59
CA ALA A 84 15.97 0.06 4.32
C ALA A 84 16.85 -0.14 5.55
N ALA A 85 18.06 -0.62 5.33
CA ALA A 85 19.05 -0.80 6.38
C ALA A 85 20.33 -0.02 6.04
N ARG A 86 21.07 0.39 7.06
CA ARG A 86 22.41 0.94 6.84
C ARG A 86 23.28 -0.12 6.20
N GLU A 87 24.17 0.30 5.31
CA GLU A 87 25.17 -0.57 4.72
C GLU A 87 25.97 -1.30 5.81
N GLY A 88 26.14 -2.61 5.61
CA GLY A 88 26.84 -3.47 6.58
C GLY A 88 25.97 -4.04 7.69
N ILE A 89 24.67 -3.70 7.78
CA ILE A 89 23.74 -4.33 8.70
C ILE A 89 22.77 -5.22 7.91
N PRO A 90 22.94 -6.55 7.94
CA PRO A 90 21.98 -7.46 7.31
C PRO A 90 20.68 -7.51 8.12
N LEU A 91 19.54 -7.68 7.46
CA LEU A 91 18.23 -7.62 8.12
C LEU A 91 18.04 -8.67 9.23
N HIS A 92 18.69 -9.83 9.15
CA HIS A 92 18.60 -10.87 10.17
C HIS A 92 19.33 -10.47 11.48
N GLU A 93 20.21 -9.47 11.43
CA GLU A 93 20.92 -8.92 12.61
C GLU A 93 20.28 -7.63 13.14
N ALA A 94 19.29 -7.09 12.44
CA ALA A 94 18.63 -5.86 12.88
C ALA A 94 17.92 -6.07 14.23
N ARG A 95 18.24 -5.25 15.22
CA ARG A 95 17.69 -5.30 16.58
C ARG A 95 16.63 -4.24 16.83
N ARG A 96 16.73 -3.10 16.15
CA ARG A 96 15.81 -1.96 16.28
C ARG A 96 15.33 -1.53 14.90
N VAL A 97 14.04 -1.67 14.66
CA VAL A 97 13.42 -1.32 13.39
C VAL A 97 12.41 -0.19 13.60
N ALA A 98 12.61 0.91 12.86
CA ALA A 98 11.65 1.98 12.79
C ALA A 98 10.51 1.61 11.84
N LEU A 99 9.28 1.89 12.22
CA LEU A 99 8.10 1.75 11.37
C LEU A 99 7.51 3.13 11.10
N THR A 100 7.14 3.40 9.85
CA THR A 100 6.45 4.65 9.50
C THR A 100 5.13 4.79 10.24
N SER A 101 4.71 6.00 10.59
CA SER A 101 3.38 6.24 11.17
C SER A 101 2.22 6.14 10.17
N GLU A 102 2.51 6.00 8.87
CA GLU A 102 1.55 6.25 7.79
C GLU A 102 0.83 4.99 7.28
N SER A 103 1.34 3.76 7.53
CA SER A 103 0.73 2.54 6.98
C SER A 103 0.66 1.36 7.94
N ALA A 104 -0.55 1.01 8.35
CA ALA A 104 -0.79 -0.19 9.16
C ALA A 104 -0.52 -1.50 8.39
N THR A 105 -0.78 -1.56 7.08
CA THR A 105 -0.53 -2.75 6.26
C THR A 105 0.97 -3.03 6.17
N SER A 106 1.77 -2.01 5.90
CA SER A 106 3.22 -2.19 5.75
C SER A 106 3.89 -2.58 7.08
N HIS A 107 3.38 -2.17 8.24
CA HIS A 107 3.83 -2.64 9.55
C HIS A 107 3.72 -4.16 9.70
N VAL A 108 2.56 -4.70 9.35
CA VAL A 108 2.30 -6.15 9.46
C VAL A 108 3.17 -6.89 8.47
N LEU A 109 3.24 -6.42 7.21
CA LEU A 109 4.06 -7.04 6.18
C LEU A 109 5.55 -7.05 6.55
N ALA A 110 6.08 -5.95 7.07
CA ALA A 110 7.48 -5.88 7.52
C ALA A 110 7.78 -6.90 8.63
N ARG A 111 6.86 -7.07 9.59
CA ARG A 111 7.01 -8.06 10.66
C ARG A 111 6.96 -9.49 10.12
N VAL A 112 6.01 -9.81 9.24
CA VAL A 112 5.91 -11.13 8.61
C VAL A 112 7.18 -11.44 7.82
N VAL A 113 7.67 -10.50 7.02
CA VAL A 113 8.90 -10.70 6.23
C VAL A 113 10.14 -10.85 7.12
N LEU A 114 10.30 -10.01 8.14
CA LEU A 114 11.44 -10.11 9.05
C LEU A 114 11.44 -11.45 9.81
N ASP A 115 10.31 -11.92 10.28
CA ASP A 115 10.19 -13.21 10.96
C ASP A 115 10.38 -14.39 9.98
N ARG A 116 9.59 -14.46 8.89
CA ARG A 116 9.51 -15.63 8.03
C ARG A 116 10.67 -15.77 7.04
N VAL A 117 11.23 -14.66 6.56
CA VAL A 117 12.33 -14.67 5.57
C VAL A 117 13.68 -14.59 6.24
N TYR A 118 13.78 -13.78 7.31
CA TYR A 118 15.07 -13.48 7.94
C TYR A 118 15.24 -14.10 9.32
N GLY A 119 14.20 -14.70 9.92
CA GLY A 119 14.23 -15.24 11.28
C GLY A 119 14.52 -14.17 12.33
N ALA A 120 14.23 -12.89 12.03
CA ALA A 120 14.56 -11.76 12.87
C ALA A 120 13.35 -11.33 13.72
N SER A 121 13.60 -11.06 15.00
CA SER A 121 12.60 -10.56 15.96
C SER A 121 13.07 -9.27 16.61
N PRO A 122 13.20 -8.16 15.85
CA PRO A 122 13.65 -6.89 16.38
C PRO A 122 12.62 -6.23 17.28
N SER A 123 13.06 -5.26 18.07
CA SER A 123 12.14 -4.29 18.68
C SER A 123 11.67 -3.28 17.63
N TYR A 124 10.39 -2.92 17.70
CA TYR A 124 9.77 -1.99 16.75
C TYR A 124 9.37 -0.70 17.42
N LYS A 125 9.62 0.43 16.76
CA LYS A 125 9.11 1.73 17.17
C LYS A 125 8.48 2.45 16.00
N VAL A 126 7.25 2.93 16.19
CA VAL A 126 6.57 3.79 15.20
C VAL A 126 7.10 5.20 15.35
N VAL A 127 7.55 5.79 14.23
CA VAL A 127 8.13 7.14 14.19
C VAL A 127 7.67 7.87 12.94
N SER A 128 7.77 9.21 12.95
CA SER A 128 7.75 9.98 11.71
C SER A 128 9.09 9.77 11.01
N THR A 129 9.08 9.12 9.85
CA THR A 129 10.30 8.66 9.19
C THR A 129 10.88 9.76 8.29
N ARG A 130 11.94 10.40 8.76
CA ARG A 130 12.88 11.17 7.92
C ARG A 130 14.05 10.25 7.60
N PRO A 131 14.35 9.96 6.32
CA PRO A 131 15.25 8.87 5.97
C PRO A 131 16.61 8.91 6.68
N GLU A 132 17.34 10.02 6.57
CA GLU A 132 18.69 10.14 7.14
C GLU A 132 18.68 10.03 8.67
N GLU A 133 17.80 10.77 9.34
CA GLU A 133 17.69 10.78 10.80
C GLU A 133 17.29 9.39 11.32
N THR A 134 16.35 8.74 10.63
CA THR A 134 15.82 7.44 11.03
C THR A 134 16.89 6.36 10.84
N LEU A 135 17.57 6.33 9.70
CA LEU A 135 18.64 5.37 9.44
C LEU A 135 19.88 5.60 10.31
N ALA A 136 20.12 6.81 10.79
CA ALA A 136 21.17 7.08 11.78
C ALA A 136 20.83 6.49 13.16
N ALA A 137 19.54 6.42 13.54
CA ALA A 137 19.09 6.04 14.87
C ALA A 137 18.67 4.56 15.00
N TYR A 138 18.31 3.89 13.88
CA TYR A 138 17.81 2.52 13.84
C TYR A 138 18.66 1.64 12.93
N ASP A 139 18.61 0.33 13.13
CA ASP A 139 19.35 -0.64 12.33
C ASP A 139 18.70 -0.80 10.94
N ALA A 140 17.37 -0.76 10.92
CA ALA A 140 16.58 -0.69 9.69
C ALA A 140 15.33 0.16 9.90
N ALA A 141 14.73 0.60 8.79
CA ALA A 141 13.50 1.39 8.82
C ALA A 141 12.57 1.03 7.66
N LEU A 142 11.26 1.08 7.93
CA LEU A 142 10.21 0.91 6.94
C LEU A 142 9.84 2.27 6.35
N PHE A 143 9.98 2.41 5.04
CA PHE A 143 9.56 3.56 4.27
C PHE A 143 8.47 3.17 3.27
N ILE A 144 7.54 4.08 3.02
CA ILE A 144 6.44 3.87 2.06
C ILE A 144 6.25 5.06 1.14
N GLY A 145 5.48 4.85 0.08
CA GLY A 145 5.07 5.89 -0.85
C GLY A 145 6.26 6.60 -1.49
N ASP A 146 6.14 7.89 -1.62
CA ASP A 146 7.12 8.75 -2.29
C ASP A 146 8.45 8.77 -1.55
N THR A 147 8.44 8.74 -0.22
CA THR A 147 9.65 8.60 0.61
C THR A 147 10.41 7.30 0.33
N ALA A 148 9.71 6.19 0.07
CA ALA A 148 10.39 4.94 -0.30
C ALA A 148 11.07 5.05 -1.67
N LEU A 149 10.46 5.73 -2.64
CA LEU A 149 11.07 6.00 -3.96
C LEU A 149 12.32 6.87 -3.84
N GLU A 150 12.34 7.81 -2.89
CA GLU A 150 13.50 8.64 -2.57
C GLU A 150 14.63 7.79 -1.95
N VAL A 151 14.32 6.98 -0.94
CA VAL A 151 15.28 6.13 -0.22
C VAL A 151 15.97 5.12 -1.15
N ARG A 152 15.30 4.60 -2.16
CA ARG A 152 15.91 3.73 -3.19
C ARG A 152 17.12 4.34 -3.89
N ARG A 153 17.23 5.67 -3.90
CA ARG A 153 18.29 6.42 -4.59
C ARG A 153 19.39 6.88 -3.64
N MET A 154 19.26 6.64 -2.35
CA MET A 154 20.25 7.03 -1.35
C MET A 154 21.48 6.13 -1.46
N CYS A 155 22.67 6.73 -1.40
CA CYS A 155 23.93 5.99 -1.30
C CYS A 155 24.14 5.43 0.11
N GLY A 156 24.82 4.29 0.23
CA GLY A 156 25.14 3.68 1.53
C GLY A 156 23.93 3.08 2.26
N VAL A 157 22.83 2.82 1.55
CA VAL A 157 21.61 2.23 2.08
C VAL A 157 21.24 0.98 1.28
N ALA A 158 21.12 -0.15 1.96
CA ALA A 158 20.57 -1.37 1.39
C ALA A 158 19.06 -1.34 1.47
N THR A 159 18.37 -1.55 0.35
CA THR A 159 16.90 -1.55 0.28
C THR A 159 16.35 -2.93 -0.06
N TYR A 160 15.28 -3.31 0.62
CA TYR A 160 14.60 -4.60 0.50
C TYR A 160 13.12 -4.33 0.20
N ASP A 161 12.69 -4.71 -0.98
CA ASP A 161 11.31 -4.49 -1.45
C ASP A 161 10.38 -5.52 -0.81
N LEU A 162 9.40 -5.04 -0.05
CA LEU A 162 8.50 -5.94 0.69
C LEU A 162 7.49 -6.67 -0.21
N GLY A 163 7.15 -6.11 -1.36
CA GLY A 163 6.31 -6.81 -2.36
C GLY A 163 7.07 -7.98 -2.99
N GLU A 164 8.33 -7.75 -3.36
CA GLU A 164 9.22 -8.80 -3.88
C GLU A 164 9.40 -9.94 -2.86
N LEU A 165 9.71 -9.60 -1.60
CA LEU A 165 9.93 -10.59 -0.55
C LEU A 165 8.65 -11.36 -0.23
N TRP A 166 7.49 -10.69 -0.23
CA TRP A 166 6.19 -11.35 -0.11
C TRP A 166 5.92 -12.33 -1.26
N GLY A 167 6.14 -11.90 -2.49
CA GLY A 167 5.99 -12.75 -3.68
C GLY A 167 6.90 -13.98 -3.65
N ARG A 168 8.17 -13.81 -3.24
CA ARG A 168 9.12 -14.93 -3.06
C ARG A 168 8.70 -15.90 -1.96
N LEU A 169 8.15 -15.38 -0.86
CA LEU A 169 7.70 -16.20 0.27
C LEU A 169 6.45 -17.02 -0.05
N THR A 170 5.51 -16.44 -0.82
CA THR A 170 4.14 -16.97 -0.93
C THR A 170 3.71 -17.36 -2.35
N GLY A 171 4.37 -16.85 -3.37
CA GLY A 171 3.94 -16.96 -4.77
C GLY A 171 2.68 -16.15 -5.12
N LEU A 172 2.21 -15.29 -4.21
CA LEU A 172 0.94 -14.55 -4.35
C LEU A 172 1.16 -13.04 -4.37
N PRO A 173 0.27 -12.29 -5.06
CA PRO A 173 0.26 -10.83 -5.04
C PRO A 173 0.00 -10.29 -3.62
N MET A 174 0.52 -9.10 -3.35
CA MET A 174 0.20 -8.33 -2.14
C MET A 174 -0.91 -7.33 -2.40
N VAL A 175 -1.84 -7.16 -1.44
CA VAL A 175 -2.90 -6.15 -1.47
C VAL A 175 -2.66 -5.15 -0.34
N TYR A 176 -2.24 -3.95 -0.67
CA TYR A 176 -1.86 -2.92 0.30
C TYR A 176 -3.05 -2.13 0.80
N ALA A 177 -4.00 -1.83 -0.09
CA ALA A 177 -5.20 -1.07 0.23
C ALA A 177 -6.42 -1.62 -0.51
N VAL A 178 -7.58 -1.45 0.08
CA VAL A 178 -8.87 -1.85 -0.48
C VAL A 178 -9.86 -0.69 -0.40
N TRP A 179 -10.81 -0.63 -1.32
CA TRP A 179 -11.95 0.25 -1.18
C TRP A 179 -12.89 -0.29 -0.10
N ALA A 180 -13.32 0.57 0.80
CA ALA A 180 -14.23 0.20 1.88
C ALA A 180 -15.22 1.32 2.21
N SER A 181 -16.35 0.94 2.80
CA SER A 181 -17.39 1.83 3.26
C SER A 181 -17.90 1.39 4.64
N ARG A 182 -18.46 2.33 5.40
CA ARG A 182 -19.19 2.02 6.65
C ARG A 182 -20.61 1.51 6.40
N LYS A 183 -21.13 1.70 5.19
CA LYS A 183 -22.45 1.25 4.74
C LYS A 183 -22.31 0.06 3.79
N ASP A 184 -23.42 -0.50 3.36
CA ASP A 184 -23.45 -1.56 2.37
C ASP A 184 -22.74 -1.12 1.08
N PRO A 185 -21.71 -1.85 0.60
CA PRO A 185 -21.03 -1.56 -0.65
C PRO A 185 -21.92 -1.50 -1.87
N ALA A 186 -23.06 -2.19 -1.87
CA ALA A 186 -24.03 -2.15 -2.95
C ALA A 186 -24.55 -0.72 -3.23
N LEU A 187 -24.60 0.15 -2.21
CA LEU A 187 -24.97 1.56 -2.36
C LEU A 187 -23.96 2.36 -3.21
N TYR A 188 -22.77 1.83 -3.38
CA TYR A 188 -21.65 2.46 -4.10
C TYR A 188 -21.20 1.66 -5.33
N GLY A 189 -22.08 0.81 -5.90
CA GLY A 189 -21.76 0.02 -7.09
C GLY A 189 -21.26 0.87 -8.26
N PHE A 190 -21.84 2.07 -8.44
CA PHE A 190 -21.39 3.04 -9.44
C PHE A 190 -19.92 3.47 -9.25
N TRP A 191 -19.40 3.42 -8.03
CA TRP A 191 -17.99 3.76 -7.76
C TRP A 191 -17.05 2.70 -8.33
N ALA A 192 -17.39 1.42 -8.23
CA ALA A 192 -16.61 0.35 -8.85
C ALA A 192 -16.51 0.54 -10.37
N ASP A 193 -17.60 0.94 -11.03
CA ASP A 193 -17.61 1.24 -12.48
C ASP A 193 -16.74 2.47 -12.83
N ARG A 194 -16.74 3.49 -11.98
CA ARG A 194 -15.88 4.67 -12.14
C ARG A 194 -14.39 4.31 -11.99
N VAL A 195 -14.07 3.52 -10.97
CA VAL A 195 -12.70 3.01 -10.77
C VAL A 195 -12.29 2.10 -11.93
N ALA A 196 -13.19 1.26 -12.44
CA ALA A 196 -12.93 0.42 -13.61
C ALA A 196 -12.50 1.24 -14.84
N ARG A 197 -13.27 2.32 -15.15
CA ARG A 197 -12.92 3.23 -16.25
C ARG A 197 -11.61 3.97 -16.00
N ALA A 198 -11.38 4.41 -14.77
CA ALA A 198 -10.14 5.08 -14.38
C ALA A 198 -8.91 4.16 -14.57
N VAL A 199 -9.01 2.90 -14.15
CA VAL A 199 -7.95 1.90 -14.34
C VAL A 199 -7.69 1.67 -15.83
N LEU A 200 -8.76 1.47 -16.63
CA LEU A 200 -8.61 1.29 -18.06
C LEU A 200 -7.98 2.50 -18.76
N TRP A 201 -8.36 3.71 -18.35
CA TRP A 201 -7.75 4.92 -18.85
C TRP A 201 -6.26 4.97 -18.49
N ALA A 202 -5.91 4.68 -17.23
CA ALA A 202 -4.52 4.71 -16.76
C ALA A 202 -3.62 3.72 -17.53
N GLU A 203 -4.11 2.51 -17.81
CA GLU A 203 -3.39 1.49 -18.60
C GLU A 203 -3.07 1.96 -20.03
N ASN A 204 -3.86 2.88 -20.57
CA ASN A 204 -3.68 3.40 -21.94
C ASN A 204 -3.02 4.78 -22.01
N ASN A 205 -2.72 5.42 -20.87
CA ASN A 205 -2.21 6.79 -20.83
C ASN A 205 -0.95 6.95 -19.96
N LEU A 206 -0.06 5.96 -20.00
CA LEU A 206 1.16 5.93 -19.19
C LEU A 206 2.03 7.18 -19.37
N ASP A 207 2.15 7.71 -20.58
CA ASP A 207 2.96 8.90 -20.87
C ASP A 207 2.41 10.14 -20.14
N VAL A 208 1.10 10.29 -20.09
CA VAL A 208 0.43 11.39 -19.39
C VAL A 208 0.67 11.27 -17.88
N ILE A 209 0.59 10.06 -17.34
CA ILE A 209 0.82 9.78 -15.92
C ILE A 209 2.27 10.09 -15.53
N VAL A 210 3.23 9.66 -16.34
CA VAL A 210 4.67 9.94 -16.10
C VAL A 210 4.95 11.44 -16.17
N ALA A 211 4.41 12.14 -17.16
CA ALA A 211 4.56 13.59 -17.29
C ALA A 211 4.00 14.34 -16.07
N GLU A 212 2.82 13.93 -15.59
CA GLU A 212 2.20 14.53 -14.41
C GLU A 212 3.00 14.22 -13.13
N ALA A 213 3.50 12.98 -12.97
CA ALA A 213 4.38 12.61 -11.86
C ALA A 213 5.64 13.49 -11.82
N ARG A 214 6.25 13.74 -12.99
CA ARG A 214 7.40 14.65 -13.12
C ARG A 214 7.04 16.09 -12.74
N ARG A 215 5.90 16.58 -13.22
CA ARG A 215 5.41 17.91 -12.87
C ARG A 215 5.21 18.10 -11.37
N ARG A 216 4.82 17.02 -10.67
CA ARG A 216 4.68 16.99 -9.20
C ARG A 216 6.02 16.80 -8.46
N GLY A 217 7.14 16.67 -9.18
CA GLY A 217 8.45 16.51 -8.55
C GLY A 217 8.72 15.09 -8.04
N ALA A 218 8.14 14.06 -8.67
CA ALA A 218 8.37 12.66 -8.27
C ALA A 218 9.87 12.34 -8.14
N PRO A 219 10.31 11.72 -7.03
CA PRO A 219 11.72 11.45 -6.73
C PRO A 219 12.23 10.19 -7.44
N ALA A 220 11.96 10.07 -8.76
CA ALA A 220 12.34 8.91 -9.58
C ALA A 220 12.65 9.35 -11.02
N THR A 221 13.41 8.56 -11.78
CA THR A 221 13.64 8.81 -13.20
C THR A 221 12.40 8.47 -14.02
N ASP A 222 12.29 8.96 -15.27
CA ASP A 222 11.18 8.61 -16.16
C ASP A 222 11.09 7.10 -16.41
N GLY A 223 12.23 6.43 -16.55
CA GLY A 223 12.29 4.98 -16.70
C GLY A 223 11.79 4.24 -15.46
N ASP A 224 12.13 4.73 -14.25
CA ASP A 224 11.61 4.16 -13.01
C ASP A 224 10.12 4.42 -12.84
N LEU A 225 9.63 5.61 -13.18
CA LEU A 225 8.20 5.94 -13.13
C LEU A 225 7.39 5.07 -14.10
N ARG A 226 7.91 4.83 -15.32
CA ARG A 226 7.26 3.93 -16.28
C ARG A 226 7.15 2.52 -15.73
N ARG A 227 8.24 1.95 -15.22
CA ARG A 227 8.23 0.63 -14.60
C ARG A 227 7.30 0.58 -13.38
N TYR A 228 7.37 1.60 -12.54
CA TYR A 228 6.54 1.70 -11.35
C TYR A 228 5.05 1.61 -11.67
N PHE A 229 4.57 2.45 -12.60
CA PHE A 229 3.15 2.51 -12.94
C PHE A 229 2.68 1.35 -13.81
N ALA A 230 3.52 0.82 -14.71
CA ALA A 230 3.11 -0.21 -15.67
C ALA A 230 3.36 -1.65 -15.18
N GLU A 231 4.41 -1.87 -14.37
CA GLU A 231 4.87 -3.23 -14.05
C GLU A 231 4.71 -3.58 -12.56
N HIS A 232 4.80 -2.57 -11.68
CA HIS A 232 4.87 -2.82 -10.23
C HIS A 232 3.60 -2.49 -9.46
N LEU A 233 2.70 -1.69 -10.06
CA LEU A 233 1.41 -1.36 -9.46
C LEU A 233 0.26 -2.06 -10.18
N GLY A 234 -0.63 -2.64 -9.39
CA GLY A 234 -1.90 -3.15 -9.85
C GLY A 234 -3.06 -2.51 -9.09
N TYR A 235 -4.20 -2.43 -9.76
CA TYR A 235 -5.42 -1.84 -9.17
C TYR A 235 -6.60 -2.81 -9.15
N ARG A 236 -6.46 -4.01 -9.75
CA ARG A 236 -7.48 -5.05 -9.73
C ARG A 236 -7.25 -6.01 -8.58
N VAL A 237 -8.35 -6.40 -7.94
CA VAL A 237 -8.35 -7.41 -6.87
C VAL A 237 -9.22 -8.59 -7.36
N GLY A 238 -8.59 -9.49 -8.07
CA GLY A 238 -9.19 -10.74 -8.55
C GLY A 238 -9.01 -11.90 -7.56
N VAL A 239 -9.00 -13.13 -8.09
CA VAL A 239 -8.91 -14.35 -7.28
C VAL A 239 -7.54 -14.46 -6.61
N ARG A 240 -6.44 -14.31 -7.37
CA ARG A 240 -5.06 -14.41 -6.82
C ARG A 240 -4.77 -13.34 -5.77
N GLU A 241 -5.18 -12.09 -6.02
CA GLU A 241 -5.03 -11.00 -5.06
C GLU A 241 -5.88 -11.26 -3.80
N GLY A 242 -7.08 -11.82 -3.97
CA GLY A 242 -7.93 -12.23 -2.85
C GLY A 242 -7.31 -13.34 -2.01
N GLU A 243 -6.61 -14.30 -2.62
CA GLU A 243 -5.83 -15.32 -1.93
C GLU A 243 -4.63 -14.72 -1.20
N GLY A 244 -3.88 -13.82 -1.86
CA GLY A 244 -2.78 -13.08 -1.25
C GLY A 244 -3.21 -12.26 -0.05
N LEU A 245 -4.32 -11.51 -0.18
CA LEU A 245 -4.89 -10.76 0.94
C LEU A 245 -5.24 -11.66 2.11
N ARG A 246 -5.89 -12.79 1.86
CA ARG A 246 -6.29 -13.72 2.90
C ARG A 246 -5.08 -14.33 3.62
N LEU A 247 -4.06 -14.75 2.88
CA LEU A 247 -2.82 -15.26 3.46
C LEU A 247 -2.10 -14.18 4.29
N TYR A 248 -1.98 -12.96 3.76
CA TYR A 248 -1.42 -11.83 4.49
C TYR A 248 -2.14 -11.56 5.82
N LEU A 249 -3.47 -11.62 5.83
CA LEU A 249 -4.25 -11.43 7.04
C LEU A 249 -4.06 -12.58 8.04
N ALA A 250 -3.89 -13.80 7.56
CA ALA A 250 -3.61 -14.97 8.40
C ALA A 250 -2.22 -14.87 9.05
N GLU A 251 -1.18 -14.66 8.26
CA GLU A 251 0.21 -14.52 8.73
C GLU A 251 0.38 -13.31 9.67
N GLY A 252 -0.36 -12.24 9.41
CA GLY A 252 -0.36 -11.04 10.25
C GLY A 252 -1.23 -11.13 11.51
N GLY A 253 -1.88 -12.26 11.79
CA GLY A 253 -2.77 -12.42 12.95
C GLY A 253 -4.01 -11.52 12.90
N LEU A 254 -4.47 -11.15 11.71
CA LEU A 254 -5.60 -10.24 11.49
C LEU A 254 -6.91 -10.96 11.16
N LEU A 255 -6.90 -12.30 11.11
CA LEU A 255 -8.11 -13.10 10.96
C LEU A 255 -8.73 -13.42 12.33
N PRO A 256 -10.06 -13.54 12.41
CA PRO A 256 -10.72 -14.02 13.63
C PRO A 256 -10.21 -15.41 14.00
N SER A 257 -10.02 -15.66 15.30
CA SER A 257 -9.66 -16.97 15.83
C SER A 257 -10.74 -17.99 15.43
N GLY A 258 -10.39 -19.01 14.64
CA GLY A 258 -11.31 -20.10 14.26
C GLY A 258 -11.52 -20.33 12.76
N ILE A 259 -10.95 -19.49 11.86
CA ILE A 259 -11.14 -19.65 10.41
C ILE A 259 -10.05 -20.52 9.74
N TYR A 260 -8.92 -20.77 10.40
CA TYR A 260 -7.87 -21.66 9.88
C TYR A 260 -7.31 -22.61 10.96
N GLY A 261 -7.41 -23.91 10.69
CA GLY A 261 -6.47 -24.86 11.25
C GLY A 261 -5.04 -24.45 10.81
N LYS A 262 -4.07 -24.67 11.69
CA LYS A 262 -2.64 -24.42 11.41
C LYS A 262 -2.30 -24.97 10.04
N VAL A 263 -1.89 -24.12 9.10
CA VAL A 263 -1.16 -24.59 7.92
C VAL A 263 0.16 -25.11 8.48
N SER A 264 0.24 -26.43 8.61
CA SER A 264 1.47 -27.12 8.98
C SER A 264 2.51 -26.86 7.88
N ALA A 265 3.71 -26.57 8.35
CA ALA A 265 4.93 -26.36 7.57
C ALA A 265 5.25 -27.52 6.64
#